data_d0dee35d6cf59f5f09ad8414895eb9b5
#
_entry.id   d0dee35d6cf59f5f09ad8414895eb9b5
#
_cell.length_a   1.000
_cell.length_b   1.000
_cell.length_c   1.000
_cell.angle_alpha   90.00
_cell.angle_beta   90.00
_cell.angle_gamma   90.00
#
_symmetry.space_group_name_H-M   'P 1'
#
loop_
_entity.id
_entity.type
_entity.pdbx_description
1 polymer ?
#
loop_
_entity_poly.entity_id
_entity_poly.type
_entity_poly.pdbx_seq_one_letter_code
_entity_poly.pdbx_strand_id
1 'polypeptide(L)'
;MNADQKPDRNSLFRQESLERLSSPEQLDQLMQIVTPKSWLPLGTLGALALAGLLWSVVGRIPITVTGQGLLVQSSENSAELIGATYFSKADGDRIQPGMNILLLPSGISEETGGIRGTVETVSESPFQTLEDIRQVEESGESPLQETLIEVIADLNTDSSTMSGLEMSSPSGAEMEIPAGKTVTARVTVDQRAPIAFIFPFLDP
;
A
#
# COMPACT_ATOMS: atom_id res chain seq x y z
N MET A 1 86.69 -57.53 0.74
CA MET A 1 85.82 -58.06 1.72
C MET A 1 84.78 -56.99 2.08
N ASN A 2 83.64 -57.17 1.48
CA ASN A 2 82.57 -56.19 1.51
C ASN A 2 81.76 -56.30 2.83
N ALA A 3 81.54 -55.21 3.46
CA ALA A 3 80.58 -55.10 4.55
C ALA A 3 79.34 -54.30 4.09
N ASP A 4 78.24 -54.96 4.24
CA ASP A 4 76.88 -54.57 3.99
C ASP A 4 76.51 -53.11 4.37
N GLN A 5 76.07 -52.35 3.40
CA GLN A 5 75.28 -51.17 3.66
C GLN A 5 73.81 -51.50 3.49
N LYS A 6 73.17 -51.69 4.60
CA LYS A 6 71.70 -51.86 4.72
C LYS A 6 71.06 -50.47 4.58
N PRO A 7 70.21 -50.22 3.63
CA PRO A 7 69.54 -48.92 3.53
C PRO A 7 68.50 -48.80 4.60
N ASP A 8 68.64 -47.79 5.43
CA ASP A 8 67.66 -47.36 6.46
C ASP A 8 66.35 -46.95 5.78
N ARG A 9 65.44 -47.88 5.67
CA ARG A 9 64.09 -47.67 5.16
C ARG A 9 63.21 -46.87 6.11
N ASN A 10 63.69 -46.51 7.27
CA ASN A 10 62.86 -45.79 8.28
C ASN A 10 63.02 -44.28 8.27
N SER A 11 63.94 -43.72 7.50
CA SER A 11 64.15 -42.26 7.48
C SER A 11 63.30 -41.51 6.44
N LEU A 12 62.83 -42.23 5.40
CA LEU A 12 62.12 -41.57 4.28
C LEU A 12 60.64 -41.24 4.58
N PHE A 13 60.06 -41.89 5.59
CA PHE A 13 58.62 -41.68 5.88
C PHE A 13 58.31 -40.82 7.13
N ARG A 14 59.33 -40.48 7.89
CA ARG A 14 59.13 -39.81 9.17
C ARG A 14 59.32 -38.30 9.15
N GLN A 15 60.18 -37.79 8.31
CA GLN A 15 60.45 -36.36 8.30
C GLN A 15 59.37 -35.57 7.51
N GLU A 16 58.93 -36.07 6.39
CA GLU A 16 57.94 -35.41 5.56
C GLU A 16 56.54 -35.43 6.19
N SER A 17 56.23 -36.46 6.96
CA SER A 17 54.96 -36.54 7.71
C SER A 17 54.93 -35.67 8.97
N LEU A 18 56.10 -35.45 9.59
CA LEU A 18 56.21 -34.59 10.78
C LEU A 18 56.27 -33.10 10.41
N GLU A 19 56.88 -32.75 9.27
CA GLU A 19 56.88 -31.37 8.76
C GLU A 19 55.49 -30.91 8.34
N ARG A 20 54.67 -31.82 7.82
CA ARG A 20 53.25 -31.48 7.48
C ARG A 20 52.37 -31.33 8.70
N LEU A 21 52.73 -31.94 9.83
CA LEU A 21 51.95 -31.85 11.08
C LEU A 21 52.42 -30.73 12.01
N SER A 22 53.59 -30.16 11.77
CA SER A 22 54.20 -29.14 12.62
C SER A 22 54.25 -27.74 12.00
N SER A 23 53.56 -27.51 10.89
CA SER A 23 53.39 -26.16 10.35
C SER A 23 52.34 -25.39 11.17
N PRO A 24 52.73 -24.54 12.13
CA PRO A 24 51.78 -23.73 12.88
C PRO A 24 51.01 -22.77 11.95
N GLU A 25 51.50 -22.51 10.74
CA GLU A 25 50.84 -21.70 9.72
C GLU A 25 49.56 -22.32 9.15
N GLN A 26 49.41 -23.66 9.16
CA GLN A 26 48.18 -24.32 8.70
C GLN A 26 47.06 -24.28 9.76
N LEU A 27 47.41 -24.23 11.05
CA LEU A 27 46.45 -24.06 12.13
C LEU A 27 45.90 -22.63 12.16
N ASP A 28 46.75 -21.64 11.84
CA ASP A 28 46.33 -20.24 11.77
C ASP A 28 45.39 -19.97 10.56
N GLN A 29 45.60 -20.67 9.43
CA GLN A 29 44.70 -20.59 8.27
C GLN A 29 43.31 -21.25 8.54
N LEU A 30 43.26 -22.29 9.37
CA LEU A 30 42.01 -22.94 9.74
C LEU A 30 41.27 -22.17 10.84
N MET A 31 41.95 -21.32 11.60
CA MET A 31 41.34 -20.44 12.61
C MET A 31 40.86 -19.09 12.04
N GLN A 32 41.20 -18.73 10.82
CA GLN A 32 40.70 -17.56 10.15
C GLN A 32 39.27 -17.78 9.60
N ILE A 33 38.34 -18.15 10.46
CA ILE A 33 36.95 -18.41 10.13
C ILE A 33 36.21 -17.11 9.76
N VAL A 34 36.76 -15.95 10.09
CA VAL A 34 36.15 -14.64 9.83
C VAL A 34 37.12 -13.74 9.10
N THR A 35 37.10 -13.76 7.78
CA THR A 35 37.77 -12.74 6.98
C THR A 35 36.99 -11.41 7.08
N PRO A 36 37.67 -10.23 7.07
CA PRO A 36 36.99 -8.93 7.11
C PRO A 36 35.97 -8.75 5.97
N LYS A 37 36.13 -9.48 4.86
CA LYS A 37 35.14 -9.53 3.77
C LYS A 37 33.82 -10.21 4.14
N SER A 38 33.81 -11.10 5.14
CA SER A 38 32.58 -11.77 5.61
C SER A 38 31.66 -10.85 6.40
N TRP A 39 32.13 -9.68 6.85
CA TRP A 39 31.34 -8.67 7.53
C TRP A 39 30.53 -7.80 6.57
N LEU A 40 30.92 -7.73 5.29
CA LEU A 40 30.18 -6.95 4.28
C LEU A 40 28.74 -7.44 4.08
N PRO A 41 28.49 -8.76 3.85
CA PRO A 41 27.12 -9.24 3.71
C PRO A 41 26.32 -9.08 5.01
N LEU A 42 26.94 -9.23 6.17
CA LEU A 42 26.27 -9.01 7.47
C LEU A 42 25.95 -7.53 7.67
N GLY A 43 26.87 -6.63 7.30
CA GLY A 43 26.64 -5.17 7.34
C GLY A 43 25.54 -4.73 6.39
N THR A 44 25.49 -5.27 5.17
CA THR A 44 24.41 -4.97 4.21
C THR A 44 23.07 -5.49 4.68
N LEU A 45 23.03 -6.68 5.26
CA LEU A 45 21.80 -7.24 5.84
C LEU A 45 21.31 -6.38 7.01
N GLY A 46 22.23 -5.94 7.89
CA GLY A 46 21.91 -5.02 8.99
C GLY A 46 21.39 -3.67 8.52
N ALA A 47 22.01 -3.10 7.49
CA ALA A 47 21.57 -1.83 6.89
C ALA A 47 20.18 -1.95 6.24
N LEU A 48 19.91 -3.05 5.54
CA LEU A 48 18.60 -3.35 4.97
C LEU A 48 17.52 -3.52 6.06
N ALA A 49 17.85 -4.22 7.14
CA ALA A 49 16.92 -4.38 8.26
C ALA A 49 16.62 -3.05 8.93
N LEU A 50 17.62 -2.20 9.15
CA LEU A 50 17.42 -0.86 9.71
C LEU A 50 16.60 0.03 8.76
N ALA A 51 16.85 0.00 7.47
CA ALA A 51 16.07 0.73 6.48
C ALA A 51 14.60 0.28 6.47
N GLY A 52 14.35 -1.03 6.55
CA GLY A 52 13.01 -1.61 6.66
C GLY A 52 12.29 -1.18 7.94
N LEU A 53 12.98 -1.18 9.08
CA LEU A 53 12.43 -0.69 10.35
C LEU A 53 12.11 0.81 10.29
N LEU A 54 13.00 1.62 9.76
CA LEU A 54 12.75 3.06 9.56
C LEU A 54 11.53 3.28 8.68
N TRP A 55 11.45 2.58 7.54
CA TRP A 55 10.30 2.68 6.65
C TRP A 55 9.01 2.20 7.31
N SER A 56 9.08 1.17 8.16
CA SER A 56 7.93 0.63 8.90
C SER A 56 7.32 1.65 9.88
N VAL A 57 8.13 2.56 10.41
CA VAL A 57 7.67 3.61 11.33
C VAL A 57 7.24 4.89 10.59
N VAL A 58 8.01 5.29 9.56
CA VAL A 58 7.76 6.56 8.84
C VAL A 58 6.72 6.40 7.74
N GLY A 59 6.61 5.20 7.17
CA GLY A 59 5.64 4.89 6.11
C GLY A 59 4.20 5.17 6.56
N ARG A 60 3.32 5.51 5.60
CA ARG A 60 1.89 5.73 5.83
C ARG A 60 1.11 4.90 4.82
N ILE A 61 0.24 4.03 5.33
CA ILE A 61 -0.69 3.23 4.53
C ILE A 61 -2.06 3.86 4.66
N PRO A 62 -2.64 4.38 3.56
CA PRO A 62 -3.98 4.95 3.61
C PRO A 62 -5.02 3.85 3.80
N ILE A 63 -5.94 4.06 4.73
CA ILE A 63 -7.13 3.22 4.94
C ILE A 63 -8.29 3.91 4.23
N THR A 64 -8.87 3.24 3.25
CA THR A 64 -9.96 3.79 2.46
C THR A 64 -11.26 3.04 2.70
N VAL A 65 -12.36 3.77 2.68
CA VAL A 65 -13.72 3.24 2.61
C VAL A 65 -14.28 3.48 1.22
N THR A 66 -15.17 2.59 0.76
CA THR A 66 -15.71 2.61 -0.60
C THR A 66 -17.22 2.83 -0.57
N GLY A 67 -17.69 3.75 -1.39
CA GLY A 67 -19.09 4.04 -1.62
C GLY A 67 -19.43 4.11 -3.10
N GLN A 68 -20.71 4.32 -3.41
CA GLN A 68 -21.19 4.51 -4.79
C GLN A 68 -21.96 5.82 -4.88
N GLY A 69 -21.96 6.41 -6.08
CA GLY A 69 -22.66 7.66 -6.30
C GLY A 69 -22.70 8.08 -7.75
N LEU A 70 -22.97 9.35 -7.97
CA LEU A 70 -22.99 9.94 -9.31
C LEU A 70 -22.42 11.36 -9.28
N LEU A 71 -21.97 11.80 -10.43
CA LEU A 71 -21.56 13.16 -10.65
C LEU A 71 -22.80 13.98 -10.99
N VAL A 72 -23.05 15.03 -10.24
CA VAL A 72 -24.18 15.94 -10.45
C VAL A 72 -23.67 17.36 -10.64
N GLN A 73 -24.49 18.19 -11.28
CA GLN A 73 -24.21 19.62 -11.34
C GLN A 73 -24.52 20.27 -10.00
N SER A 74 -23.67 21.18 -9.56
CA SER A 74 -23.92 21.95 -8.34
C SER A 74 -25.18 22.80 -8.50
N SER A 75 -25.99 22.83 -7.45
CA SER A 75 -27.19 23.70 -7.41
C SER A 75 -26.83 25.20 -7.34
N GLU A 76 -25.65 25.53 -6.85
CA GLU A 76 -25.16 26.91 -6.74
C GLU A 76 -24.52 27.40 -8.02
N ASN A 77 -23.84 26.51 -8.73
CA ASN A 77 -23.16 26.83 -9.99
C ASN A 77 -23.30 25.67 -10.99
N SER A 78 -24.22 25.85 -11.98
CA SER A 78 -24.50 24.81 -12.97
C SER A 78 -23.32 24.41 -13.86
N ALA A 79 -22.21 25.16 -13.82
CA ALA A 79 -20.98 24.83 -14.52
C ALA A 79 -20.05 23.93 -13.70
N GLU A 80 -20.33 23.75 -12.42
CA GLU A 80 -19.51 23.00 -11.48
C GLU A 80 -20.09 21.61 -11.23
N LEU A 81 -19.24 20.59 -11.34
CA LEU A 81 -19.60 19.22 -11.02
C LEU A 81 -19.23 18.91 -9.57
N ILE A 82 -20.13 18.26 -8.87
CA ILE A 82 -19.92 17.73 -7.53
C ILE A 82 -20.14 16.23 -7.51
N GLY A 83 -19.54 15.54 -6.55
CA GLY A 83 -19.77 14.11 -6.32
C GLY A 83 -20.81 13.89 -5.25
N ALA A 84 -22.00 13.37 -5.59
CA ALA A 84 -22.97 12.89 -4.61
C ALA A 84 -22.78 11.39 -4.42
N THR A 85 -22.32 10.96 -3.25
CA THR A 85 -21.90 9.59 -2.98
C THR A 85 -22.50 9.05 -1.70
N TYR A 86 -22.76 7.76 -1.66
CA TYR A 86 -23.46 7.08 -0.56
C TYR A 86 -22.58 5.97 0.00
N PHE A 87 -22.44 5.94 1.30
CA PHE A 87 -21.67 4.97 2.06
C PHE A 87 -22.54 4.22 3.05
N SER A 88 -22.13 3.01 3.44
CA SER A 88 -22.75 2.32 4.58
C SER A 88 -22.59 3.18 5.85
N LYS A 89 -23.50 3.04 6.81
CA LYS A 89 -23.38 3.79 8.08
C LYS A 89 -22.05 3.54 8.78
N ALA A 90 -21.58 2.29 8.80
CA ALA A 90 -20.31 1.91 9.45
C ALA A 90 -19.09 2.60 8.84
N ASP A 91 -19.09 2.81 7.54
CA ASP A 91 -18.01 3.48 6.82
C ASP A 91 -18.19 5.00 6.85
N GLY A 92 -19.43 5.47 6.67
CA GLY A 92 -19.78 6.88 6.65
C GLY A 92 -19.52 7.61 7.96
N ASP A 93 -19.75 6.96 9.10
CA ASP A 93 -19.47 7.52 10.43
C ASP A 93 -17.97 7.88 10.65
N ARG A 94 -17.10 7.34 9.81
CA ARG A 94 -15.65 7.62 9.82
C ARG A 94 -15.24 8.74 8.87
N ILE A 95 -16.14 9.17 8.00
CA ILE A 95 -15.88 10.21 7.01
C ILE A 95 -16.14 11.57 7.66
N GLN A 96 -15.22 12.51 7.42
CA GLN A 96 -15.31 13.87 7.93
C GLN A 96 -15.07 14.88 6.80
N PRO A 97 -15.68 16.06 6.86
CA PRO A 97 -15.37 17.16 5.95
C PRO A 97 -13.87 17.46 5.92
N GLY A 98 -13.34 17.73 4.73
CA GLY A 98 -11.91 17.97 4.49
C GLY A 98 -11.10 16.71 4.15
N MET A 99 -11.68 15.50 4.21
CA MET A 99 -10.99 14.28 3.80
C MET A 99 -10.86 14.17 2.27
N ASN A 100 -9.78 13.54 1.81
CA ASN A 100 -9.57 13.32 0.38
C ASN A 100 -10.47 12.19 -0.13
N ILE A 101 -11.13 12.45 -1.25
CA ILE A 101 -11.96 11.50 -1.98
C ILE A 101 -11.44 11.31 -3.39
N LEU A 102 -11.52 10.08 -3.88
CA LEU A 102 -11.22 9.72 -5.26
C LEU A 102 -12.47 9.10 -5.88
N LEU A 103 -12.98 9.72 -6.94
CA LEU A 103 -14.14 9.26 -7.68
C LEU A 103 -13.72 8.55 -8.96
N LEU A 104 -14.02 7.27 -9.07
CA LEU A 104 -13.73 6.45 -10.24
C LEU A 104 -15.00 6.28 -11.08
N PRO A 105 -15.08 6.93 -12.25
CA PRO A 105 -16.25 6.81 -13.12
C PRO A 105 -16.42 5.38 -13.64
N SER A 106 -17.66 4.87 -13.66
CA SER A 106 -17.96 3.53 -14.13
C SER A 106 -17.61 3.34 -15.61
N GLY A 107 -17.06 2.18 -15.96
CA GLY A 107 -16.65 1.85 -17.33
C GLY A 107 -15.28 2.39 -17.73
N ILE A 108 -14.52 2.92 -16.78
CA ILE A 108 -13.15 3.39 -16.96
C ILE A 108 -12.23 2.44 -16.19
N SER A 109 -11.08 2.08 -16.80
CA SER A 109 -10.11 1.24 -16.11
C SER A 109 -9.41 2.00 -14.98
N GLU A 110 -9.06 1.30 -13.91
CA GLU A 110 -8.33 1.90 -12.77
C GLU A 110 -6.99 2.53 -13.17
N GLU A 111 -6.39 2.07 -14.28
CA GLU A 111 -5.16 2.63 -14.84
C GLU A 111 -5.32 4.07 -15.37
N THR A 112 -6.54 4.40 -15.80
CA THR A 112 -6.87 5.76 -16.27
C THR A 112 -7.00 6.74 -15.10
N GLY A 113 -7.14 6.22 -13.88
CA GLY A 113 -7.27 7.00 -12.68
C GLY A 113 -8.70 7.50 -12.42
N GLY A 114 -8.87 8.25 -11.35
CA GLY A 114 -10.12 8.84 -10.93
C GLY A 114 -9.99 10.35 -10.76
N ILE A 115 -11.12 11.00 -10.49
CA ILE A 115 -11.23 12.43 -10.22
C ILE A 115 -10.88 12.65 -8.76
N ARG A 116 -10.01 13.60 -8.48
CA ARG A 116 -9.65 14.02 -7.13
C ARG A 116 -10.65 15.04 -6.61
N GLY A 117 -10.98 14.92 -5.34
CA GLY A 117 -11.83 15.89 -4.66
C GLY A 117 -11.63 15.87 -3.15
N THR A 118 -12.40 16.71 -2.49
CA THR A 118 -12.41 16.85 -1.04
C THR A 118 -13.84 16.70 -0.55
N VAL A 119 -14.02 15.98 0.56
CA VAL A 119 -15.34 15.87 1.21
C VAL A 119 -15.75 17.25 1.74
N GLU A 120 -16.87 17.76 1.25
CA GLU A 120 -17.45 19.04 1.67
C GLU A 120 -18.44 18.84 2.82
N THR A 121 -19.43 17.97 2.61
CA THR A 121 -20.50 17.73 3.57
C THR A 121 -20.75 16.24 3.75
N VAL A 122 -21.06 15.87 5.00
CA VAL A 122 -21.45 14.51 5.38
C VAL A 122 -22.80 14.63 6.10
N SER A 123 -23.81 13.91 5.61
CA SER A 123 -25.15 13.91 6.19
C SER A 123 -25.76 12.51 6.24
N GLU A 124 -26.57 12.24 7.25
CA GLU A 124 -27.38 11.03 7.23
C GLU A 124 -28.44 11.20 6.14
N SER A 125 -28.37 10.35 5.13
CA SER A 125 -29.37 10.36 4.05
C SER A 125 -30.58 9.52 4.47
N PRO A 126 -31.77 10.09 4.46
CA PRO A 126 -32.98 9.29 4.62
C PRO A 126 -33.35 8.53 3.34
N PHE A 127 -32.55 8.63 2.27
CA PHE A 127 -32.88 8.01 0.99
C PHE A 127 -32.69 6.51 1.02
N GLN A 128 -33.81 5.83 1.07
CA GLN A 128 -34.03 4.55 0.42
C GLN A 128 -33.83 4.77 -1.08
N THR A 129 -33.07 3.93 -1.72
CA THR A 129 -32.95 3.95 -3.18
C THR A 129 -34.34 3.90 -3.80
N LEU A 130 -34.57 4.60 -4.92
CA LEU A 130 -35.86 4.55 -5.63
C LEU A 130 -36.23 3.11 -6.04
N GLU A 131 -35.26 2.20 -6.09
CA GLU A 131 -35.45 0.77 -6.30
C GLU A 131 -36.00 0.06 -5.07
N ASP A 132 -35.62 0.47 -3.87
CA ASP A 132 -36.13 -0.08 -2.59
C ASP A 132 -37.58 0.31 -2.39
N ILE A 133 -38.01 1.51 -2.80
CA ILE A 133 -39.38 1.96 -2.75
C ILE A 133 -40.28 1.09 -3.64
N ARG A 134 -39.82 0.69 -4.83
CA ARG A 134 -40.57 -0.19 -5.71
C ARG A 134 -40.68 -1.61 -5.19
N GLN A 135 -39.62 -2.14 -4.55
CA GLN A 135 -39.63 -3.48 -3.96
C GLN A 135 -40.53 -3.55 -2.70
N VAL A 136 -40.60 -2.48 -1.92
CA VAL A 136 -41.48 -2.42 -0.76
C VAL A 136 -42.97 -2.42 -1.19
N GLU A 137 -43.32 -1.75 -2.28
CA GLU A 137 -44.68 -1.78 -2.82
C GLU A 137 -45.10 -3.15 -3.36
N GLU A 138 -44.15 -3.95 -3.87
CA GLU A 138 -44.42 -5.29 -4.43
C GLU A 138 -44.36 -6.42 -3.39
N SER A 139 -43.51 -6.34 -2.37
CA SER A 139 -43.25 -7.47 -1.45
C SER A 139 -43.86 -7.32 -0.06
N GLY A 140 -44.28 -6.15 0.35
CA GLY A 140 -44.89 -5.93 1.68
C GLY A 140 -43.97 -6.18 2.88
N GLU A 141 -42.69 -6.51 2.65
CA GLU A 141 -41.66 -6.65 3.66
C GLU A 141 -40.79 -5.37 3.68
N SER A 142 -40.79 -4.71 4.84
CA SER A 142 -39.87 -3.58 5.07
C SER A 142 -38.42 -4.13 4.98
N PRO A 143 -37.64 -3.74 4.00
CA PRO A 143 -36.21 -4.05 4.01
C PRO A 143 -35.62 -3.43 5.27
N LEU A 144 -34.69 -4.13 5.90
CA LEU A 144 -33.88 -3.57 6.98
C LEU A 144 -33.25 -2.29 6.42
N GLN A 145 -33.74 -1.13 6.89
CA GLN A 145 -33.28 0.18 6.43
C GLN A 145 -31.83 0.34 6.85
N GLU A 146 -30.89 0.00 5.98
CA GLU A 146 -29.52 0.42 6.14
C GLU A 146 -29.50 1.94 5.93
N THR A 147 -29.31 2.67 7.01
CA THR A 147 -29.11 4.12 6.95
C THR A 147 -27.85 4.37 6.16
N LEU A 148 -27.98 4.99 5.01
CA LEU A 148 -26.84 5.40 4.19
C LEU A 148 -26.37 6.78 4.66
N ILE A 149 -25.08 7.01 4.55
CA ILE A 149 -24.47 8.32 4.77
C ILE A 149 -24.20 8.93 3.39
N GLU A 150 -24.79 10.08 3.16
CA GLU A 150 -24.56 10.88 1.96
C GLU A 150 -23.33 11.76 2.17
N VAL A 151 -22.42 11.70 1.20
CA VAL A 151 -21.20 12.49 1.19
C VAL A 151 -21.16 13.30 -0.08
N ILE A 152 -21.21 14.61 0.07
CA ILE A 152 -21.00 15.56 -1.04
C ILE A 152 -19.52 15.88 -1.10
N ALA A 153 -18.98 15.74 -2.28
CA ALA A 153 -17.58 16.01 -2.56
C ALA A 153 -17.44 17.16 -3.55
N ASP A 154 -16.65 18.14 -3.18
CA ASP A 154 -16.15 19.16 -4.09
C ASP A 154 -14.99 18.58 -4.91
N LEU A 155 -15.00 18.83 -6.23
CA LEU A 155 -14.03 18.26 -7.16
C LEU A 155 -12.94 19.29 -7.47
N ASN A 156 -11.70 18.87 -7.31
CA ASN A 156 -10.57 19.72 -7.63
C ASN A 156 -10.56 20.05 -9.14
N THR A 157 -10.39 21.32 -9.47
CA THR A 157 -10.35 21.78 -10.84
C THR A 157 -8.92 21.84 -11.37
N ASP A 158 -8.72 21.43 -12.65
CA ASP A 158 -7.47 21.54 -13.37
C ASP A 158 -7.76 21.94 -14.82
N SER A 159 -7.39 23.16 -15.18
CA SER A 159 -7.58 23.70 -16.53
C SER A 159 -6.74 23.04 -17.62
N SER A 160 -5.81 22.18 -17.25
CA SER A 160 -4.96 21.43 -18.19
C SER A 160 -5.63 20.16 -18.73
N THR A 161 -6.74 19.72 -18.11
CA THR A 161 -7.49 18.54 -18.51
C THR A 161 -8.71 18.90 -19.36
N MET A 162 -9.17 17.99 -20.23
CA MET A 162 -10.36 18.22 -21.07
C MET A 162 -11.65 18.35 -20.24
N SER A 163 -11.74 17.64 -19.14
CA SER A 163 -12.88 17.71 -18.23
C SER A 163 -12.85 18.93 -17.31
N GLY A 164 -11.74 19.67 -17.21
CA GLY A 164 -11.53 20.74 -16.25
C GLY A 164 -11.33 20.26 -14.81
N LEU A 165 -11.23 18.94 -14.59
CA LEU A 165 -11.12 18.29 -13.26
C LEU A 165 -9.73 17.70 -13.04
N GLU A 166 -9.24 17.75 -11.82
CA GLU A 166 -7.95 17.12 -11.44
C GLU A 166 -8.05 15.60 -11.48
N MET A 167 -7.30 14.99 -12.38
CA MET A 167 -7.23 13.53 -12.50
C MET A 167 -6.07 12.95 -11.68
N SER A 168 -6.27 11.76 -11.13
CA SER A 168 -5.21 11.06 -10.38
C SER A 168 -4.14 10.44 -11.27
N SER A 169 -4.39 10.32 -12.57
CA SER A 169 -3.47 9.77 -13.57
C SER A 169 -3.44 10.65 -14.82
N PRO A 170 -2.28 10.82 -15.45
CA PRO A 170 -2.16 11.56 -16.73
C PRO A 170 -3.03 10.99 -17.85
N SER A 171 -3.28 9.68 -17.85
CA SER A 171 -4.12 9.01 -18.84
C SER A 171 -5.59 9.43 -18.80
N GLY A 172 -6.04 10.02 -17.67
CA GLY A 172 -7.39 10.55 -17.53
C GLY A 172 -7.56 11.98 -18.06
N ALA A 173 -6.48 12.70 -18.31
CA ALA A 173 -6.53 14.12 -18.67
C ALA A 173 -7.26 14.41 -20.00
N GLU A 174 -7.28 13.45 -20.93
CA GLU A 174 -7.94 13.57 -22.23
C GLU A 174 -9.42 13.13 -22.21
N MET A 175 -9.95 12.83 -21.04
CA MET A 175 -11.27 12.24 -20.89
C MET A 175 -12.33 13.30 -20.63
N GLU A 176 -13.44 13.22 -21.36
CA GLU A 176 -14.64 14.01 -21.10
C GLU A 176 -15.54 13.28 -20.10
N ILE A 177 -15.94 13.94 -19.04
CA ILE A 177 -16.73 13.36 -17.95
C ILE A 177 -18.07 14.09 -17.86
N PRO A 178 -19.14 13.51 -18.40
CA PRO A 178 -20.47 14.14 -18.33
C PRO A 178 -21.09 14.02 -16.94
N ALA A 179 -21.94 14.98 -16.60
CA ALA A 179 -22.84 14.89 -15.47
C ALA A 179 -23.77 13.67 -15.59
N GLY A 180 -24.22 13.09 -14.48
CA GLY A 180 -25.04 11.89 -14.43
C GLY A 180 -24.24 10.58 -14.53
N LYS A 181 -22.91 10.65 -14.63
CA LYS A 181 -22.06 9.46 -14.65
C LYS A 181 -22.01 8.82 -13.28
N THR A 182 -22.24 7.51 -13.21
CA THR A 182 -22.06 6.72 -11.97
C THR A 182 -20.60 6.64 -11.61
N VAL A 183 -20.27 6.75 -10.33
CA VAL A 183 -18.91 6.69 -9.81
C VAL A 183 -18.81 5.75 -8.62
N THR A 184 -17.65 5.14 -8.47
CA THR A 184 -17.24 4.52 -7.22
C THR A 184 -16.37 5.50 -6.46
N ALA A 185 -16.78 5.84 -5.23
CA ALA A 185 -16.06 6.76 -4.36
C ALA A 185 -15.11 5.98 -3.43
N ARG A 186 -13.89 6.48 -3.26
CA ARG A 186 -12.94 6.00 -2.24
C ARG A 186 -12.51 7.18 -1.38
N VAL A 187 -12.87 7.16 -0.10
CA VAL A 187 -12.47 8.19 0.87
C VAL A 187 -11.35 7.65 1.75
N THR A 188 -10.27 8.41 1.88
CA THR A 188 -9.17 8.07 2.80
C THR A 188 -9.54 8.57 4.19
N VAL A 189 -9.94 7.64 5.06
CA VAL A 189 -10.44 7.94 6.42
C VAL A 189 -9.35 7.89 7.49
N ASP A 190 -8.21 7.23 7.20
CA ASP A 190 -7.14 7.09 8.16
C ASP A 190 -5.82 6.80 7.44
N GLN A 191 -4.70 7.01 8.13
CA GLN A 191 -3.37 6.66 7.62
C GLN A 191 -2.56 6.06 8.76
N ARG A 192 -2.17 4.81 8.61
CA ARG A 192 -1.41 4.10 9.65
C ARG A 192 -0.02 3.70 9.21
N ALA A 193 0.90 3.74 10.14
CA ALA A 193 2.24 3.21 9.92
C ALA A 193 2.19 1.68 9.77
N PRO A 194 3.01 1.06 8.88
CA PRO A 194 3.06 -0.39 8.72
C PRO A 194 3.25 -1.15 10.04
N ILE A 195 4.04 -0.60 10.98
CA ILE A 195 4.31 -1.19 12.27
C ILE A 195 3.06 -1.32 13.15
N ALA A 196 2.08 -0.42 13.00
CA ALA A 196 0.83 -0.44 13.77
C ALA A 196 -0.05 -1.65 13.44
N PHE A 197 0.11 -2.27 12.27
CA PHE A 197 -0.59 -3.52 11.91
C PHE A 197 -0.04 -4.74 12.66
N ILE A 198 1.24 -4.71 13.08
CA ILE A 198 1.88 -5.80 13.82
C ILE A 198 1.78 -5.54 15.33
N PHE A 199 1.92 -4.29 15.73
CA PHE A 199 1.90 -3.84 17.12
C PHE A 199 0.89 -2.70 17.30
N PRO A 200 -0.42 -3.01 17.51
CA PRO A 200 -1.48 -2.00 17.61
C PRO A 200 -1.28 -0.96 18.72
N PHE A 201 -0.46 -1.29 19.74
CA PHE A 201 -0.14 -0.40 20.85
C PHE A 201 0.91 0.67 20.51
N LEU A 202 1.49 0.64 19.30
CA LEU A 202 2.45 1.64 18.80
C LEU A 202 1.80 2.64 17.83
N ASP A 203 0.48 2.61 17.70
CA ASP A 203 -0.28 3.62 16.94
C ASP A 203 -0.31 4.92 17.76
N PRO A 204 0.27 6.03 17.28
CA PRO A 204 0.35 7.29 18.02
C PRO A 204 -0.98 8.02 18.12
#